data_6a8bef4b6981ef6b46a3d29d7f521f3f
#
_entry.id   6a8bef4b6981ef6b46a3d29d7f521f3f
#
_cell.length_a   1.000
_cell.length_b   1.000
_cell.length_c   1.000
_cell.angle_alpha   90.00
_cell.angle_beta   90.00
_cell.angle_gamma   90.00
#
_symmetry.space_group_name_H-M   'P 1'
#
loop_
_entity.id
_entity.type
_entity.pdbx_description
1 polymer ?
#
loop_
_entity_poly.entity_id
_entity_poly.type
_entity_poly.pdbx_seq_one_letter_code
_entity_poly.pdbx_strand_id
1 'polypeptide(L)'
;MLKQGGTLPGVDKGSLARIAVLLRERNAIDAELARLMQRPMTSGHLGEWIAAQVFDIELEPSAVAAGIDGRFRSGPLQGKTVNIKWYLKQEGMLDTTESTALDYYLVLSGPPSTAVSSRGATRPWCIEAVFLFDAGQLRSEQITRGVKRGVASSVIKQQWNAAEIYPSSTNPQLTVTSVQAEQLKLFAP
;
A
#
# COMPACT_ATOMS: atom_id res chain seq x y z
N MET A 1 50.83 -16.08 -6.94
CA MET A 1 49.60 -16.41 -6.18
C MET A 1 48.40 -16.00 -7.02
N LEU A 2 47.86 -16.93 -7.80
CA LEU A 2 46.77 -16.67 -8.74
C LEU A 2 45.44 -16.70 -7.99
N LYS A 3 44.68 -15.62 -8.04
CA LYS A 3 43.30 -15.55 -7.49
C LYS A 3 42.43 -16.49 -8.34
N GLN A 4 41.89 -17.53 -7.71
CA GLN A 4 40.86 -18.38 -8.30
C GLN A 4 39.61 -17.53 -8.56
N GLY A 5 39.26 -17.35 -9.83
CA GLY A 5 38.00 -16.75 -10.24
C GLY A 5 36.86 -17.68 -9.83
N GLY A 6 36.04 -17.23 -8.87
CA GLY A 6 34.80 -17.92 -8.51
C GLY A 6 33.86 -17.90 -9.70
N THR A 7 33.64 -19.03 -10.31
CA THR A 7 32.59 -19.25 -11.30
C THR A 7 31.24 -19.04 -10.63
N LEU A 8 30.44 -18.09 -11.11
CA LEU A 8 29.04 -17.98 -10.69
C LEU A 8 28.35 -19.33 -10.91
N PRO A 9 27.54 -19.82 -9.97
CA PRO A 9 26.82 -21.08 -10.17
C PRO A 9 25.99 -20.95 -11.45
N GLY A 10 26.22 -21.88 -12.39
CA GLY A 10 25.53 -21.91 -13.66
C GLY A 10 24.02 -21.90 -13.43
N VAL A 11 23.31 -21.03 -14.15
CA VAL A 11 21.85 -21.02 -14.11
C VAL A 11 21.35 -22.39 -14.56
N ASP A 12 20.70 -23.12 -13.65
CA ASP A 12 20.08 -24.40 -14.00
C ASP A 12 18.98 -24.15 -15.03
N LYS A 13 19.12 -24.81 -16.21
CA LYS A 13 18.14 -24.67 -17.31
C LYS A 13 16.72 -25.06 -16.87
N GLY A 14 16.58 -25.99 -15.95
CA GLY A 14 15.30 -26.40 -15.38
C GLY A 14 14.65 -25.28 -14.58
N SER A 15 15.42 -24.59 -13.75
CA SER A 15 14.95 -23.42 -12.99
C SER A 15 14.54 -22.25 -13.89
N LEU A 16 15.30 -22.00 -14.97
CA LEU A 16 14.95 -20.94 -15.93
C LEU A 16 13.63 -21.25 -16.65
N ALA A 17 13.46 -22.50 -17.13
CA ALA A 17 12.23 -22.93 -17.77
C ALA A 17 11.03 -22.84 -16.80
N ARG A 18 11.20 -23.25 -15.53
CA ARG A 18 10.16 -23.15 -14.51
C ARG A 18 9.77 -21.69 -14.22
N ILE A 19 10.74 -20.79 -14.10
CA ILE A 19 10.49 -19.35 -13.92
C ILE A 19 9.68 -18.80 -15.11
N ALA A 20 10.04 -19.19 -16.34
CA ALA A 20 9.31 -18.75 -17.52
C ALA A 20 7.84 -19.23 -17.56
N VAL A 21 7.57 -20.43 -17.06
CA VAL A 21 6.18 -20.94 -16.88
C VAL A 21 5.44 -20.10 -15.86
N LEU A 22 6.01 -19.93 -14.66
CA LEU A 22 5.40 -19.16 -13.57
C LEU A 22 5.13 -17.70 -13.97
N LEU A 23 5.99 -17.08 -14.76
CA LEU A 23 5.77 -15.73 -15.27
C LEU A 23 4.58 -15.67 -16.24
N ARG A 24 4.38 -16.67 -17.08
CA ARG A 24 3.20 -16.76 -17.96
C ARG A 24 1.91 -16.91 -17.15
N GLU A 25 1.90 -17.79 -16.14
CA GLU A 25 0.78 -17.97 -15.22
C GLU A 25 0.45 -16.67 -14.50
N ARG A 26 1.45 -15.99 -13.96
CA ARG A 26 1.30 -14.69 -13.32
C ARG A 26 0.73 -13.65 -14.28
N ASN A 27 1.26 -13.54 -15.50
CA ASN A 27 0.77 -12.58 -16.48
C ASN A 27 -0.71 -12.81 -16.83
N ALA A 28 -1.16 -14.06 -16.86
CA ALA A 28 -2.57 -14.38 -17.08
C ALA A 28 -3.45 -13.90 -15.90
N ILE A 29 -2.99 -14.08 -14.67
CA ILE A 29 -3.67 -13.58 -13.47
C ILE A 29 -3.69 -12.04 -13.48
N ASP A 30 -2.57 -11.41 -13.77
CA ASP A 30 -2.47 -9.94 -13.82
C ASP A 30 -3.39 -9.35 -14.91
N ALA A 31 -3.54 -10.04 -16.06
CA ALA A 31 -4.47 -9.64 -17.12
C ALA A 31 -5.94 -9.75 -16.68
N GLU A 32 -6.31 -10.78 -15.93
CA GLU A 32 -7.66 -10.93 -15.40
C GLU A 32 -7.97 -9.86 -14.34
N LEU A 33 -7.05 -9.57 -13.44
CA LEU A 33 -7.18 -8.49 -12.47
C LEU A 33 -7.32 -7.13 -13.17
N ALA A 34 -6.50 -6.87 -14.20
CA ALA A 34 -6.57 -5.63 -14.98
C ALA A 34 -7.93 -5.48 -15.67
N ARG A 35 -8.49 -6.58 -16.20
CA ARG A 35 -9.83 -6.59 -16.82
C ARG A 35 -10.92 -6.26 -15.81
N LEU A 36 -10.86 -6.82 -14.59
CA LEU A 36 -11.84 -6.54 -13.53
C LEU A 36 -11.76 -5.09 -13.03
N MET A 37 -10.56 -4.54 -12.89
CA MET A 37 -10.34 -3.16 -12.45
C MET A 37 -10.48 -2.13 -13.57
N GLN A 38 -10.43 -2.56 -14.83
CA GLN A 38 -10.32 -1.73 -16.04
C GLN A 38 -9.12 -0.77 -16.03
N ARG A 39 -8.03 -1.21 -15.39
CA ARG A 39 -6.75 -0.48 -15.26
C ARG A 39 -5.58 -1.46 -15.27
N PRO A 40 -4.38 -1.05 -15.70
CA PRO A 40 -3.19 -1.91 -15.62
C PRO A 40 -2.97 -2.46 -14.21
N MET A 41 -2.63 -3.77 -14.12
CA MET A 41 -2.35 -4.41 -12.84
C MET A 41 -1.02 -3.91 -12.27
N THR A 42 -1.11 -3.11 -11.22
CA THR A 42 -0.01 -2.68 -10.35
C THR A 42 -0.48 -2.73 -8.89
N SER A 43 0.43 -2.75 -7.93
CA SER A 43 0.04 -2.69 -6.51
C SER A 43 -0.74 -1.41 -6.18
N GLY A 44 -0.35 -0.28 -6.78
CA GLY A 44 -1.06 1.00 -6.60
C GLY A 44 -2.50 0.91 -7.09
N HIS A 45 -2.71 0.57 -8.37
CA HIS A 45 -4.06 0.49 -8.94
C HIS A 45 -4.96 -0.54 -8.25
N LEU A 46 -4.40 -1.69 -7.86
CA LEU A 46 -5.16 -2.71 -7.13
C LEU A 46 -5.53 -2.22 -5.73
N GLY A 47 -4.60 -1.57 -5.02
CA GLY A 47 -4.88 -0.97 -3.72
C GLY A 47 -5.93 0.14 -3.80
N GLU A 48 -5.85 1.02 -4.79
CA GLU A 48 -6.85 2.05 -5.06
C GLU A 48 -8.23 1.43 -5.33
N TRP A 49 -8.29 0.40 -6.17
CA TRP A 49 -9.54 -0.27 -6.51
C TRP A 49 -10.18 -0.94 -5.28
N ILE A 50 -9.39 -1.70 -4.48
CA ILE A 50 -9.87 -2.35 -3.25
C ILE A 50 -10.38 -1.29 -2.26
N ALA A 51 -9.59 -0.24 -2.01
CA ALA A 51 -9.97 0.83 -1.10
C ALA A 51 -11.27 1.54 -1.57
N ALA A 52 -11.42 1.77 -2.87
CA ALA A 52 -12.61 2.38 -3.44
C ALA A 52 -13.86 1.53 -3.20
N GLN A 53 -13.76 0.21 -3.36
CA GLN A 53 -14.88 -0.70 -3.10
C GLN A 53 -15.24 -0.80 -1.61
N VAL A 54 -14.24 -0.89 -0.73
CA VAL A 54 -14.44 -1.08 0.71
C VAL A 54 -14.91 0.21 1.40
N PHE A 55 -14.34 1.35 1.04
CA PHE A 55 -14.55 2.62 1.74
C PHE A 55 -15.42 3.64 0.98
N ASP A 56 -16.08 3.20 -0.10
CA ASP A 56 -16.94 4.05 -0.93
C ASP A 56 -16.23 5.33 -1.41
N ILE A 57 -15.08 5.13 -2.10
CA ILE A 57 -14.26 6.21 -2.63
C ILE A 57 -14.50 6.31 -4.15
N GLU A 58 -14.78 7.51 -4.64
CA GLU A 58 -14.74 7.85 -6.05
C GLU A 58 -13.30 8.15 -6.45
N LEU A 59 -12.74 7.30 -7.32
CA LEU A 59 -11.38 7.47 -7.80
C LEU A 59 -11.31 8.57 -8.85
N GLU A 60 -10.25 9.37 -8.82
CA GLU A 60 -9.97 10.36 -9.86
C GLU A 60 -9.64 9.64 -11.20
N PRO A 61 -10.25 10.07 -12.32
CA PRO A 61 -10.06 9.42 -13.63
C PRO A 61 -8.65 9.58 -14.20
N SER A 62 -7.90 10.55 -13.71
CA SER A 62 -6.53 10.81 -14.14
C SER A 62 -5.66 11.35 -13.00
N ALA A 63 -4.34 11.12 -13.07
CA ALA A 63 -3.34 11.64 -12.12
C ALA A 63 -3.15 13.17 -12.17
N VAL A 64 -4.17 13.94 -12.59
CA VAL A 64 -4.08 15.40 -12.79
C VAL A 64 -3.90 16.15 -11.47
N ALA A 65 -4.48 15.65 -10.38
CA ALA A 65 -4.27 16.23 -9.06
C ALA A 65 -3.11 15.49 -8.37
N ALA A 66 -1.89 16.03 -8.43
CA ALA A 66 -0.71 15.43 -7.82
C ALA A 66 -0.98 15.02 -6.36
N GLY A 67 -1.01 13.72 -6.10
CA GLY A 67 -1.14 13.15 -4.78
C GLY A 67 -2.57 13.05 -4.23
N ILE A 68 -3.61 13.14 -5.08
CA ILE A 68 -5.00 12.82 -4.72
C ILE A 68 -5.46 11.69 -5.64
N ASP A 69 -5.87 10.57 -5.05
CA ASP A 69 -6.33 9.39 -5.79
C ASP A 69 -7.86 9.32 -5.86
N GLY A 70 -8.56 10.03 -4.95
CA GLY A 70 -10.02 10.04 -4.94
C GLY A 70 -10.63 10.87 -3.81
N ARG A 71 -11.97 10.71 -3.67
CA ARG A 71 -12.79 11.35 -2.62
C ARG A 71 -13.76 10.36 -2.01
N PHE A 72 -13.96 10.43 -0.71
CA PHE A 72 -15.01 9.67 -0.03
C PHE A 72 -16.39 10.15 -0.48
N ARG A 73 -17.26 9.23 -0.93
CA ARG A 73 -18.62 9.56 -1.38
C ARG A 73 -19.63 9.64 -0.25
N SER A 74 -19.37 8.93 0.85
CA SER A 74 -20.33 8.82 1.95
C SER A 74 -19.64 8.73 3.31
N GLY A 75 -20.45 8.72 4.38
CA GLY A 75 -19.99 8.55 5.76
C GLY A 75 -19.37 9.81 6.36
N PRO A 76 -18.65 9.67 7.49
CA PRO A 76 -18.10 10.82 8.23
C PRO A 76 -17.04 11.62 7.45
N LEU A 77 -16.44 11.02 6.42
CA LEU A 77 -15.41 11.63 5.59
C LEU A 77 -15.93 12.10 4.23
N GLN A 78 -17.25 12.15 4.02
CA GLN A 78 -17.84 12.56 2.73
C GLN A 78 -17.24 13.84 2.19
N GLY A 79 -16.82 13.83 0.92
CA GLY A 79 -16.21 14.96 0.20
C GLY A 79 -14.73 15.17 0.49
N LYS A 80 -14.16 14.47 1.47
CA LYS A 80 -12.72 14.55 1.81
C LYS A 80 -11.86 13.85 0.76
N THR A 81 -10.72 14.46 0.46
CA THR A 81 -9.74 13.93 -0.48
C THR A 81 -8.87 12.87 0.17
N VAL A 82 -8.48 11.87 -0.61
CA VAL A 82 -7.65 10.77 -0.12
C VAL A 82 -6.55 10.42 -1.12
N ASN A 83 -5.37 10.11 -0.58
CA ASN A 83 -4.31 9.40 -1.27
C ASN A 83 -4.22 7.98 -0.73
N ILE A 84 -4.26 6.99 -1.61
CA ILE A 84 -4.33 5.57 -1.26
C ILE A 84 -2.96 4.94 -1.49
N LYS A 85 -2.48 4.21 -0.49
CA LYS A 85 -1.24 3.46 -0.56
C LYS A 85 -1.47 2.00 -0.21
N TRP A 86 -0.79 1.10 -0.91
CA TRP A 86 -0.72 -0.30 -0.50
C TRP A 86 0.73 -0.74 -0.38
N TYR A 87 1.14 -1.01 0.85
CA TYR A 87 2.44 -1.57 1.16
C TYR A 87 2.32 -3.06 1.49
N LEU A 88 3.06 -3.91 0.77
CA LEU A 88 3.05 -5.37 1.00
C LEU A 88 3.63 -5.76 2.37
N LYS A 89 4.25 -4.81 3.07
CA LYS A 89 4.74 -4.93 4.45
C LYS A 89 4.80 -3.54 5.10
N GLN A 90 4.60 -3.49 6.40
CA GLN A 90 4.73 -2.25 7.17
C GLN A 90 6.17 -2.04 7.62
N GLU A 91 6.83 -1.01 7.11
CA GLU A 91 8.24 -0.69 7.42
C GLU A 91 8.41 0.65 8.17
N GLY A 92 7.34 1.25 8.67
CA GLY A 92 7.39 2.53 9.38
C GLY A 92 7.66 3.75 8.48
N MET A 93 7.40 3.63 7.18
CA MET A 93 7.60 4.68 6.19
C MET A 93 6.32 4.91 5.38
N LEU A 94 6.11 6.15 4.94
CA LEU A 94 5.00 6.56 4.11
C LEU A 94 5.49 7.52 3.02
N ASP A 95 5.08 7.28 1.78
CA ASP A 95 5.29 8.24 0.70
C ASP A 95 4.29 9.38 0.83
N THR A 96 4.78 10.57 1.16
CA THR A 96 3.97 11.75 1.40
C THR A 96 4.06 12.75 0.25
N THR A 97 3.00 13.53 0.05
CA THR A 97 2.95 14.65 -0.91
C THR A 97 3.06 16.00 -0.20
N GLU A 98 3.54 17.00 -0.92
CA GLU A 98 3.55 18.39 -0.46
C GLU A 98 2.18 19.08 -0.64
N SER A 99 1.23 18.44 -1.35
CA SER A 99 -0.10 19.01 -1.59
C SER A 99 -0.82 19.33 -0.28
N THR A 100 -1.29 20.56 -0.14
CA THR A 100 -2.12 20.99 0.97
C THR A 100 -3.61 20.70 0.76
N ALA A 101 -3.97 20.28 -0.45
CA ALA A 101 -5.34 19.92 -0.81
C ALA A 101 -5.72 18.48 -0.42
N LEU A 102 -4.76 17.69 0.10
CA LEU A 102 -4.99 16.34 0.56
C LEU A 102 -5.46 16.35 2.02
N ASP A 103 -6.63 15.73 2.27
CA ASP A 103 -7.15 15.57 3.64
C ASP A 103 -6.57 14.32 4.33
N TYR A 104 -6.52 13.15 3.63
CA TYR A 104 -6.14 11.88 4.26
C TYR A 104 -5.21 11.03 3.40
N TYR A 105 -4.35 10.25 4.08
CA TYR A 105 -3.74 9.05 3.52
C TYR A 105 -4.48 7.84 4.04
N LEU A 106 -4.97 6.98 3.13
CA LEU A 106 -5.52 5.66 3.44
C LEU A 106 -4.50 4.61 3.05
N VAL A 107 -3.97 3.89 4.02
CA VAL A 107 -2.86 2.95 3.82
C VAL A 107 -3.33 1.53 4.10
N LEU A 108 -3.35 0.71 3.05
CA LEU A 108 -3.49 -0.74 3.16
C LEU A 108 -2.10 -1.33 3.41
N SER A 109 -1.96 -2.22 4.36
CA SER A 109 -0.65 -2.77 4.73
C SER A 109 -0.72 -4.29 4.91
N GLY A 110 0.27 -4.98 4.34
CA GLY A 110 0.59 -6.36 4.72
C GLY A 110 1.24 -6.42 6.11
N PRO A 111 1.77 -7.61 6.49
CA PRO A 111 2.27 -7.86 7.83
C PRO A 111 3.38 -6.89 8.26
N PRO A 112 3.48 -6.60 9.58
CA PRO A 112 4.60 -5.88 10.13
C PRO A 112 5.91 -6.60 9.80
N SER A 113 6.89 -5.88 9.26
CA SER A 113 8.19 -6.45 8.93
C SER A 113 9.28 -5.45 9.22
N THR A 114 10.36 -5.92 9.81
CA THR A 114 11.61 -5.14 9.85
C THR A 114 12.14 -5.00 8.41
N ALA A 115 12.83 -3.90 8.12
CA ALA A 115 13.58 -3.73 6.87
C ALA A 115 14.60 -4.86 6.74
N VAL A 116 14.23 -5.94 6.07
CA VAL A 116 15.08 -7.13 5.87
C VAL A 116 15.71 -7.04 4.50
N SER A 117 16.94 -7.53 4.42
CA SER A 117 17.63 -7.82 3.17
C SER A 117 16.65 -8.41 2.14
N SER A 118 16.81 -8.04 0.88
CA SER A 118 16.05 -8.58 -0.26
C SER A 118 16.18 -10.10 -0.47
N ARG A 119 16.97 -10.78 0.38
CA ARG A 119 17.17 -12.22 0.31
C ARG A 119 16.04 -12.96 1.01
N GLY A 120 15.36 -13.83 0.28
CA GLY A 120 14.63 -14.97 0.81
C GLY A 120 13.23 -14.73 1.37
N ALA A 121 12.67 -13.52 1.39
CA ALA A 121 11.32 -13.31 1.87
C ALA A 121 10.33 -13.10 0.70
N THR A 122 9.28 -13.89 0.67
CA THR A 122 8.10 -13.59 -0.15
C THR A 122 7.38 -12.39 0.47
N ARG A 123 6.80 -11.56 -0.39
CA ARG A 123 5.94 -10.44 0.01
C ARG A 123 4.53 -10.77 -0.47
N PRO A 124 3.71 -11.44 0.36
CA PRO A 124 2.38 -11.81 -0.04
C PRO A 124 1.54 -10.55 -0.29
N TRP A 125 0.69 -10.61 -1.28
CA TRP A 125 -0.27 -9.56 -1.58
C TRP A 125 -1.50 -9.78 -0.70
N CYS A 126 -1.44 -9.27 0.53
CA CYS A 126 -2.50 -9.38 1.52
C CYS A 126 -2.68 -8.05 2.26
N ILE A 127 -3.80 -7.91 2.95
CA ILE A 127 -4.11 -6.76 3.81
C ILE A 127 -4.30 -7.27 5.22
N GLU A 128 -3.38 -6.92 6.11
CA GLU A 128 -3.46 -7.27 7.54
C GLU A 128 -3.95 -6.09 8.36
N ALA A 129 -3.62 -4.87 7.95
CA ALA A 129 -4.03 -3.66 8.65
C ALA A 129 -4.37 -2.52 7.67
N VAL A 130 -5.22 -1.60 8.13
CA VAL A 130 -5.56 -0.38 7.40
C VAL A 130 -5.40 0.82 8.34
N PHE A 131 -4.78 1.87 7.83
CA PHE A 131 -4.47 3.09 8.55
C PHE A 131 -5.05 4.29 7.81
N LEU A 132 -5.60 5.25 8.57
CA LEU A 132 -6.09 6.52 8.07
C LEU A 132 -5.33 7.64 8.75
N PHE A 133 -4.43 8.31 8.03
CA PHE A 133 -3.70 9.45 8.57
C PHE A 133 -4.35 10.76 8.11
N ASP A 134 -4.59 11.68 9.03
CA ASP A 134 -4.84 13.07 8.69
C ASP A 134 -3.57 13.67 8.09
N ALA A 135 -3.65 14.12 6.84
CA ALA A 135 -2.48 14.58 6.08
C ALA A 135 -1.90 15.88 6.63
N GLY A 136 -2.76 16.77 7.14
CA GLY A 136 -2.35 18.04 7.76
C GLY A 136 -1.64 17.81 9.09
N GLN A 137 -2.22 16.96 9.95
CA GLN A 137 -1.63 16.62 11.23
C GLN A 137 -0.28 15.91 11.04
N LEU A 138 -0.24 14.87 10.20
CA LEU A 138 1.01 14.13 9.91
C LEU A 138 2.11 15.06 9.41
N ARG A 139 1.76 15.97 8.48
CA ARG A 139 2.70 16.98 7.96
C ARG A 139 3.26 17.86 9.06
N SER A 140 2.39 18.40 9.92
CA SER A 140 2.77 19.26 11.05
C SER A 140 3.75 18.55 12.00
N GLU A 141 3.43 17.31 12.36
CA GLU A 141 4.25 16.48 13.25
C GLU A 141 5.60 16.14 12.61
N GLN A 142 5.63 15.83 11.30
CA GLN A 142 6.87 15.57 10.57
C GLN A 142 7.77 16.81 10.50
N ILE A 143 7.19 17.99 10.27
CA ILE A 143 7.93 19.28 10.28
C ILE A 143 8.55 19.51 11.66
N THR A 144 7.75 19.38 12.73
CA THR A 144 8.23 19.57 14.11
C THR A 144 9.39 18.63 14.46
N ARG A 145 9.37 17.40 13.91
CA ARG A 145 10.44 16.40 14.12
C ARG A 145 11.62 16.56 13.16
N GLY A 146 11.60 17.51 12.23
CA GLY A 146 12.65 17.68 11.22
C GLY A 146 12.76 16.52 10.22
N VAL A 147 11.67 15.79 9.99
CA VAL A 147 11.66 14.64 9.07
C VAL A 147 11.67 15.14 7.61
N LYS A 148 12.56 14.55 6.80
CA LYS A 148 12.52 14.76 5.35
C LYS A 148 11.21 14.16 4.81
N ARG A 149 10.40 14.99 4.14
CA ARG A 149 9.14 14.60 3.53
C ARG A 149 9.32 14.20 2.07
N GLY A 150 8.40 13.42 1.54
CA GLY A 150 8.42 12.89 0.19
C GLY A 150 8.41 11.37 0.19
N VAL A 151 9.24 10.76 -0.66
CA VAL A 151 9.37 9.30 -0.72
C VAL A 151 10.00 8.78 0.57
N ALA A 152 9.41 7.72 1.14
CA ALA A 152 9.87 7.03 2.35
C ALA A 152 10.03 7.96 3.58
N SER A 153 9.06 8.86 3.79
CA SER A 153 9.02 9.71 4.98
C SER A 153 8.80 8.88 6.24
N SER A 154 9.63 9.13 7.27
CA SER A 154 9.54 8.38 8.54
C SER A 154 8.24 8.68 9.28
N VAL A 155 7.54 7.61 9.67
CA VAL A 155 6.34 7.63 10.50
C VAL A 155 6.61 6.77 11.74
N ILE A 156 6.50 7.35 12.93
CA ILE A 156 6.79 6.64 14.19
C ILE A 156 5.64 5.72 14.60
N LYS A 157 5.95 4.73 15.41
CA LYS A 157 4.98 3.72 15.88
C LYS A 157 3.72 4.34 16.50
N GLN A 158 3.88 5.45 17.25
CA GLN A 158 2.75 6.15 17.87
C GLN A 158 1.77 6.70 16.82
N GLN A 159 2.29 7.25 15.70
CA GLN A 159 1.47 7.77 14.60
C GLN A 159 0.74 6.63 13.88
N TRP A 160 1.43 5.50 13.63
CA TRP A 160 0.80 4.29 13.07
C TRP A 160 -0.33 3.80 13.98
N ASN A 161 -0.08 3.64 15.27
CA ASN A 161 -1.10 3.18 16.22
C ASN A 161 -2.31 4.12 16.26
N ALA A 162 -2.09 5.44 16.24
CA ALA A 162 -3.19 6.42 16.26
C ALA A 162 -3.99 6.46 14.94
N ALA A 163 -3.38 6.06 13.82
CA ALA A 163 -4.01 6.04 12.51
C ALA A 163 -4.76 4.74 12.22
N GLU A 164 -4.57 3.68 13.00
CA GLU A 164 -5.14 2.37 12.73
C GLU A 164 -6.68 2.37 12.81
N ILE A 165 -7.32 1.90 11.71
CA ILE A 165 -8.77 1.73 11.63
C ILE A 165 -9.17 0.25 11.50
N TYR A 166 -8.21 -0.65 11.16
CA TYR A 166 -8.41 -2.09 11.06
C TYR A 166 -7.07 -2.82 11.29
N PRO A 167 -7.02 -3.96 11.99
CA PRO A 167 -8.12 -4.64 12.67
C PRO A 167 -8.57 -3.97 13.96
N SER A 168 -7.72 -3.14 14.58
CA SER A 168 -8.08 -2.37 15.78
C SER A 168 -8.63 -1.01 15.38
N SER A 169 -9.69 -0.55 16.07
CA SER A 169 -10.29 0.75 15.79
C SER A 169 -9.81 1.77 16.83
N THR A 170 -8.59 2.28 16.66
CA THR A 170 -8.03 3.30 17.56
C THR A 170 -8.22 4.72 17.03
N ASN A 171 -8.46 4.87 15.73
CA ASN A 171 -8.67 6.15 15.09
C ASN A 171 -10.12 6.64 15.26
N PRO A 172 -10.36 7.82 15.86
CA PRO A 172 -11.72 8.34 16.10
C PRO A 172 -12.40 8.90 14.85
N GLN A 173 -11.67 9.13 13.76
CA GLN A 173 -12.18 9.80 12.55
C GLN A 173 -12.99 8.85 11.66
N LEU A 174 -12.66 7.56 11.65
CA LEU A 174 -13.36 6.55 10.88
C LEU A 174 -13.40 5.21 11.62
N THR A 175 -14.61 4.73 11.88
CA THR A 175 -14.84 3.38 12.38
C THR A 175 -15.20 2.47 11.22
N VAL A 176 -14.45 1.40 11.04
CA VAL A 176 -14.72 0.37 10.02
C VAL A 176 -16.00 -0.38 10.42
N THR A 177 -16.96 -0.43 9.52
CA THR A 177 -18.20 -1.18 9.73
C THR A 177 -17.96 -2.69 9.65
N SER A 178 -18.91 -3.50 10.17
CA SER A 178 -18.81 -4.97 10.07
C SER A 178 -18.74 -5.44 8.61
N VAL A 179 -19.45 -4.80 7.70
CA VAL A 179 -19.42 -5.13 6.27
C VAL A 179 -18.04 -4.86 5.68
N GLN A 180 -17.46 -3.70 5.96
CA GLN A 180 -16.10 -3.36 5.51
C GLN A 180 -15.06 -4.32 6.11
N ALA A 181 -15.19 -4.68 7.39
CA ALA A 181 -14.30 -5.65 8.03
C ALA A 181 -14.36 -7.03 7.35
N GLU A 182 -15.56 -7.52 7.01
CA GLU A 182 -15.72 -8.78 6.28
C GLU A 182 -15.11 -8.69 4.86
N GLN A 183 -15.25 -7.56 4.18
CA GLN A 183 -14.60 -7.34 2.88
C GLN A 183 -13.07 -7.35 2.98
N LEU A 184 -12.50 -6.70 4.01
CA LEU A 184 -11.05 -6.68 4.26
C LEU A 184 -10.52 -8.08 4.58
N LYS A 185 -11.27 -8.91 5.32
CA LYS A 185 -10.90 -10.30 5.61
C LYS A 185 -10.69 -11.18 4.37
N LEU A 186 -11.32 -10.84 3.23
CA LEU A 186 -11.08 -11.55 1.97
C LEU A 186 -9.63 -11.47 1.51
N PHE A 187 -8.91 -10.45 1.95
CA PHE A 187 -7.51 -10.18 1.59
C PHE A 187 -6.52 -10.51 2.72
N ALA A 188 -6.97 -11.12 3.81
CA ALA A 188 -6.10 -11.53 4.91
C ALA A 188 -5.09 -12.61 4.45
N PRO A 189 -3.92 -12.75 5.15
CA PRO A 189 -2.92 -13.78 4.88
C PRO A 189 -3.47 -15.19 4.94
#